data_f57a81c63ece19dd3b5c5588b00e1547
#
_entry.id   f57a81c63ece19dd3b5c5588b00e1547
#
_cell.length_a   1.000
_cell.length_b   1.000
_cell.length_c   1.000
_cell.angle_alpha   90.00
_cell.angle_beta   90.00
_cell.angle_gamma   90.00
#
_symmetry.space_group_name_H-M   'P 1'
#
loop_
_entity.id
_entity.type
_entity.pdbx_description
1 polymer ?
#
loop_
_entity_poly.entity_id
_entity_poly.type
_entity_poly.pdbx_seq_one_letter_code
_entity_poly.pdbx_strand_id
1 'polypeptide(L)'
;MSIRKRAAAALAALLGLCVLLAILVMACAPRTETADVAILMYHAFTEDEADTGSLCTPASEFARQLSALRDAGYTSVGYADLIEFVNGDGKLPEKPLLITIDDGYQNNLDLAAPLLEKYGFCANIAVIGVSIGHTTYKDTGIPIMPHFSLEDARPWIARGVLTVTTHSYDMHQVAAVDGAGCRRGVLQMPGEAEPDYIAALTKDYTRAQEQLAGLPGTPLPVFTYPNGAYSELSERVLQALGVQVTVTTEGGANRLVKGEPETLRLLHRIHVWRGTKPDMLLSRIDGALQALH
;
A
#
# COMPACT_ATOMS: atom_id res chain seq x y z
N MET A 1 -33.93 -52.28 -34.23
CA MET A 1 -33.20 -51.71 -33.03
C MET A 1 -34.25 -51.56 -31.96
N SER A 2 -34.11 -52.25 -30.80
CA SER A 2 -35.12 -52.17 -29.74
C SER A 2 -35.26 -50.79 -29.13
N ILE A 3 -36.44 -50.45 -28.64
CA ILE A 3 -36.77 -49.16 -28.00
C ILE A 3 -35.73 -48.79 -26.90
N ARG A 4 -35.23 -49.81 -26.15
CA ARG A 4 -34.18 -49.63 -25.13
C ARG A 4 -32.83 -49.12 -25.73
N LYS A 5 -32.43 -49.61 -26.92
CA LYS A 5 -31.20 -49.17 -27.58
C LYS A 5 -31.33 -47.75 -28.13
N ARG A 6 -32.51 -47.33 -28.57
CA ARG A 6 -32.78 -45.94 -29.00
C ARG A 6 -32.78 -44.96 -27.83
N ALA A 7 -33.38 -45.34 -26.69
CA ALA A 7 -33.38 -44.55 -25.48
C ALA A 7 -31.96 -44.37 -24.90
N ALA A 8 -31.15 -45.43 -24.88
CA ALA A 8 -29.76 -45.34 -24.44
C ALA A 8 -28.89 -44.45 -25.35
N ALA A 9 -29.09 -44.53 -26.68
CA ALA A 9 -28.38 -43.67 -27.61
C ALA A 9 -28.78 -42.15 -27.47
N ALA A 10 -30.08 -41.90 -27.24
CA ALA A 10 -30.55 -40.53 -27.01
C ALA A 10 -30.02 -39.95 -25.70
N LEU A 11 -29.97 -40.76 -24.62
CA LEU A 11 -29.41 -40.34 -23.35
C LEU A 11 -27.89 -40.06 -23.45
N ALA A 12 -27.14 -40.88 -24.17
CA ALA A 12 -25.73 -40.67 -24.42
C ALA A 12 -25.46 -39.39 -25.24
N ALA A 13 -26.29 -39.13 -26.26
CA ALA A 13 -26.21 -37.89 -27.05
C ALA A 13 -26.52 -36.61 -26.21
N LEU A 14 -27.53 -36.69 -25.33
CA LEU A 14 -27.89 -35.62 -24.43
C LEU A 14 -26.77 -35.32 -23.42
N LEU A 15 -26.18 -36.35 -22.83
CA LEU A 15 -25.02 -36.25 -21.94
C LEU A 15 -23.81 -35.63 -22.67
N GLY A 16 -23.54 -36.05 -23.89
CA GLY A 16 -22.47 -35.51 -24.74
C GLY A 16 -22.69 -33.99 -25.02
N LEU A 17 -23.96 -33.62 -25.32
CA LEU A 17 -24.31 -32.22 -25.56
C LEU A 17 -24.18 -31.37 -24.29
N CYS A 18 -24.58 -31.89 -23.12
CA CYS A 18 -24.42 -31.21 -21.83
C CYS A 18 -22.93 -31.02 -21.48
N VAL A 19 -22.09 -32.00 -21.70
CA VAL A 19 -20.64 -31.88 -21.49
C VAL A 19 -20.02 -30.89 -22.46
N LEU A 20 -20.43 -30.88 -23.74
CA LEU A 20 -19.94 -29.89 -24.71
C LEU A 20 -20.35 -28.46 -24.36
N LEU A 21 -21.61 -28.29 -23.94
CA LEU A 21 -22.11 -27.00 -23.46
C LEU A 21 -21.37 -26.55 -22.19
N ALA A 22 -21.10 -27.44 -21.25
CA ALA A 22 -20.33 -27.11 -20.04
C ALA A 22 -18.89 -26.69 -20.39
N ILE A 23 -18.24 -27.38 -21.30
CA ILE A 23 -16.90 -27.06 -21.82
C ILE A 23 -16.94 -25.68 -22.52
N LEU A 24 -17.96 -25.44 -23.34
CA LEU A 24 -18.12 -24.16 -24.06
C LEU A 24 -18.35 -23.00 -23.10
N VAL A 25 -19.17 -23.18 -22.07
CA VAL A 25 -19.41 -22.19 -21.00
C VAL A 25 -18.13 -21.93 -20.21
N MET A 26 -17.37 -22.97 -19.87
CA MET A 26 -16.06 -22.81 -19.20
C MET A 26 -15.02 -22.12 -20.09
N ALA A 27 -15.02 -22.39 -21.40
CA ALA A 27 -14.11 -21.77 -22.35
C ALA A 27 -14.48 -20.32 -22.69
N CYS A 28 -15.76 -19.96 -22.54
CA CYS A 28 -16.28 -18.60 -22.75
C CYS A 28 -16.40 -17.80 -21.46
N ALA A 29 -16.10 -18.39 -20.28
CA ALA A 29 -16.06 -17.63 -19.04
C ALA A 29 -14.98 -16.53 -19.17
N PRO A 30 -15.30 -15.25 -18.95
CA PRO A 30 -14.29 -14.21 -18.97
C PRO A 30 -13.20 -14.58 -17.97
N ARG A 31 -11.96 -14.69 -18.44
CA ARG A 31 -10.83 -14.85 -17.54
C ARG A 31 -10.76 -13.62 -16.67
N THR A 32 -10.85 -13.79 -15.36
CA THR A 32 -10.67 -12.68 -14.41
C THR A 32 -9.30 -12.05 -14.65
N GLU A 33 -9.29 -10.78 -14.99
CA GLU A 33 -8.05 -10.04 -15.20
C GLU A 33 -7.34 -9.86 -13.86
N THR A 34 -6.05 -10.21 -13.80
CA THR A 34 -5.23 -10.10 -12.60
C THR A 34 -3.98 -9.29 -12.88
N ALA A 35 -3.44 -8.62 -11.86
CA ALA A 35 -2.16 -7.93 -11.91
C ALA A 35 -1.33 -8.24 -10.67
N ASP A 36 -0.07 -8.60 -10.88
CA ASP A 36 0.88 -8.80 -9.80
C ASP A 36 1.64 -7.50 -9.57
N VAL A 37 1.61 -6.98 -8.34
CA VAL A 37 2.14 -5.67 -7.96
C VAL A 37 3.14 -5.83 -6.83
N ALA A 38 4.36 -5.33 -7.03
CA ALA A 38 5.33 -5.14 -5.96
C ALA A 38 5.14 -3.75 -5.33
N ILE A 39 5.20 -3.68 -4.00
CA ILE A 39 5.13 -2.43 -3.23
C ILE A 39 6.41 -2.28 -2.43
N LEU A 40 7.16 -1.21 -2.66
CA LEU A 40 8.37 -0.90 -1.91
C LEU A 40 8.05 -0.04 -0.71
N MET A 41 8.73 -0.27 0.41
CA MET A 41 8.57 0.49 1.64
C MET A 41 9.87 1.18 2.03
N TYR A 42 9.87 2.51 1.97
CA TYR A 42 10.92 3.41 2.45
C TYR A 42 10.40 4.22 3.65
N HIS A 43 11.31 4.97 4.30
CA HIS A 43 10.97 5.91 5.37
C HIS A 43 11.75 7.22 5.19
N ALA A 44 12.89 7.37 5.87
CA ALA A 44 13.72 8.56 5.80
C ALA A 44 14.78 8.48 4.71
N PHE A 45 15.29 9.64 4.30
CA PHE A 45 16.41 9.77 3.38
C PHE A 45 17.51 10.64 3.98
N THR A 46 18.75 10.47 3.50
CA THR A 46 19.92 11.24 3.97
C THR A 46 20.91 11.52 2.85
N GLU A 47 21.62 12.63 2.93
CA GLU A 47 22.83 12.88 2.12
C GLU A 47 24.06 12.23 2.74
N ASP A 48 24.04 11.95 4.06
CA ASP A 48 25.16 11.35 4.77
C ASP A 48 25.18 9.83 4.59
N GLU A 49 26.17 9.36 3.85
CA GLU A 49 26.39 7.92 3.66
C GLU A 49 26.92 7.22 4.94
N ALA A 50 27.36 7.97 5.94
CA ALA A 50 27.80 7.44 7.24
C ALA A 50 26.65 7.32 8.26
N ASP A 51 25.46 7.88 7.99
CA ASP A 51 24.29 7.71 8.85
C ASP A 51 23.98 6.21 9.04
N THR A 52 23.84 5.78 10.28
CA THR A 52 23.67 4.36 10.63
C THR A 52 22.22 3.95 10.85
N GLY A 53 21.26 4.83 10.63
CA GLY A 53 19.83 4.54 10.79
C GLY A 53 19.37 3.49 9.77
N SER A 54 18.84 2.35 10.25
CA SER A 54 18.41 1.25 9.36
C SER A 54 17.25 1.64 8.42
N LEU A 55 16.43 2.58 8.83
CA LEU A 55 15.28 3.09 8.06
C LEU A 55 15.62 4.33 7.23
N CYS A 56 16.90 4.76 7.22
CA CYS A 56 17.36 5.93 6.51
C CYS A 56 18.13 5.52 5.25
N THR A 57 17.58 5.80 4.08
CA THR A 57 18.18 5.45 2.78
C THR A 57 19.02 6.62 2.25
N PRO A 58 20.32 6.43 1.93
CA PRO A 58 21.10 7.46 1.27
C PRO A 58 20.47 7.86 -0.08
N ALA A 59 20.38 9.16 -0.34
CA ALA A 59 19.83 9.70 -1.59
C ALA A 59 20.56 9.16 -2.83
N SER A 60 21.89 8.96 -2.72
CA SER A 60 22.72 8.36 -3.77
C SER A 60 22.35 6.88 -4.04
N GLU A 61 21.99 6.13 -3.00
CA GLU A 61 21.52 4.74 -3.12
C GLU A 61 20.13 4.69 -3.74
N PHE A 62 19.21 5.54 -3.28
CA PHE A 62 17.88 5.65 -3.85
C PHE A 62 17.93 6.01 -5.34
N ALA A 63 18.78 6.95 -5.75
CA ALA A 63 18.99 7.29 -7.15
C ALA A 63 19.44 6.09 -8.01
N ARG A 64 20.34 5.26 -7.48
CA ARG A 64 20.81 4.03 -8.16
C ARG A 64 19.67 3.00 -8.26
N GLN A 65 18.87 2.85 -7.21
CA GLN A 65 17.70 1.96 -7.18
C GLN A 65 16.65 2.39 -8.21
N LEU A 66 16.31 3.68 -8.26
CA LEU A 66 15.36 4.22 -9.27
C LEU A 66 15.86 4.01 -10.70
N SER A 67 17.17 4.22 -10.96
CA SER A 67 17.74 3.93 -12.27
C SER A 67 17.57 2.47 -12.66
N ALA A 68 17.90 1.54 -11.75
CA ALA A 68 17.80 0.10 -12.00
C ALA A 68 16.33 -0.34 -12.22
N LEU A 69 15.39 0.19 -11.45
CA LEU A 69 13.96 -0.08 -11.63
C LEU A 69 13.46 0.38 -12.99
N ARG A 70 13.83 1.60 -13.41
CA ARG A 70 13.50 2.13 -14.74
C ARG A 70 14.10 1.26 -15.85
N ASP A 71 15.38 0.91 -15.74
CA ASP A 71 16.11 0.13 -16.75
C ASP A 71 15.58 -1.32 -16.82
N ALA A 72 14.99 -1.84 -15.73
CA ALA A 72 14.26 -3.10 -15.68
C ALA A 72 12.81 -3.01 -16.22
N GLY A 73 12.35 -1.82 -16.60
CA GLY A 73 11.03 -1.58 -17.20
C GLY A 73 9.87 -1.44 -16.21
N TYR A 74 10.15 -1.21 -14.92
CA TYR A 74 9.09 -0.93 -13.94
C TYR A 74 8.51 0.47 -14.15
N THR A 75 7.19 0.56 -14.00
CA THR A 75 6.43 1.82 -14.06
C THR A 75 5.73 2.02 -12.72
N SER A 76 5.93 3.19 -12.10
CA SER A 76 5.25 3.48 -10.84
C SER A 76 3.77 3.75 -11.06
N VAL A 77 2.97 3.27 -10.10
CA VAL A 77 1.52 3.47 -10.01
C VAL A 77 1.18 4.01 -8.62
N GLY A 78 0.02 4.66 -8.50
CA GLY A 78 -0.53 5.09 -7.21
C GLY A 78 -1.62 4.15 -6.71
N TYR A 79 -2.07 4.37 -5.47
CA TYR A 79 -3.22 3.62 -4.95
C TYR A 79 -4.50 3.87 -5.75
N ALA A 80 -4.68 5.05 -6.34
CA ALA A 80 -5.82 5.33 -7.21
C ALA A 80 -5.86 4.37 -8.41
N ASP A 81 -4.71 4.12 -9.05
CA ASP A 81 -4.62 3.19 -10.18
C ASP A 81 -4.96 1.76 -9.78
N LEU A 82 -4.54 1.33 -8.56
CA LEU A 82 -4.87 -0.01 -8.04
C LEU A 82 -6.39 -0.13 -7.77
N ILE A 83 -7.00 0.90 -7.19
CA ILE A 83 -8.45 0.97 -6.92
C ILE A 83 -9.21 0.94 -8.25
N GLU A 84 -8.84 1.76 -9.23
CA GLU A 84 -9.47 1.79 -10.54
C GLU A 84 -9.36 0.45 -11.26
N PHE A 85 -8.18 -0.19 -11.22
CA PHE A 85 -7.98 -1.52 -11.80
C PHE A 85 -8.93 -2.55 -11.16
N VAL A 86 -8.96 -2.63 -9.84
CA VAL A 86 -9.80 -3.62 -9.12
C VAL A 86 -11.29 -3.34 -9.32
N ASN A 87 -11.70 -2.07 -9.37
CA ASN A 87 -13.09 -1.69 -9.66
C ASN A 87 -13.53 -1.92 -11.12
N GLY A 88 -12.59 -2.27 -12.00
CA GLY A 88 -12.89 -2.61 -13.40
C GLY A 88 -12.69 -1.49 -14.40
N ASP A 89 -12.37 -0.28 -13.95
CA ASP A 89 -12.31 0.93 -14.79
C ASP A 89 -10.91 1.21 -15.35
N GLY A 90 -9.86 0.70 -14.66
CA GLY A 90 -8.45 0.97 -14.97
C GLY A 90 -7.71 -0.19 -15.62
N LYS A 91 -6.47 0.12 -16.08
CA LYS A 91 -5.46 -0.84 -16.52
C LYS A 91 -4.13 -0.50 -15.86
N LEU A 92 -3.41 -1.51 -15.40
CA LEU A 92 -2.06 -1.34 -14.89
C LEU A 92 -1.03 -1.57 -16.01
N PRO A 93 0.17 -0.96 -15.92
CA PRO A 93 1.27 -1.24 -16.84
C PRO A 93 1.74 -2.70 -16.68
N GLU A 94 2.58 -3.16 -17.60
CA GLU A 94 3.07 -4.56 -17.63
C GLU A 94 3.86 -4.91 -16.37
N LYS A 95 4.67 -3.99 -15.85
CA LYS A 95 5.44 -4.13 -14.61
C LYS A 95 5.06 -3.02 -13.62
N PRO A 96 3.89 -3.12 -12.96
CA PRO A 96 3.45 -2.10 -12.02
C PRO A 96 4.26 -2.18 -10.73
N LEU A 97 4.68 -1.02 -10.23
CA LEU A 97 5.42 -0.87 -8.99
C LEU A 97 4.82 0.27 -8.17
N LEU A 98 4.47 0.05 -6.91
CA LEU A 98 4.11 1.13 -6.01
C LEU A 98 5.29 1.44 -5.09
N ILE A 99 5.72 2.70 -5.05
CA ILE A 99 6.72 3.19 -4.09
C ILE A 99 5.97 3.83 -2.93
N THR A 100 6.17 3.32 -1.72
CA THR A 100 5.61 3.90 -0.50
C THR A 100 6.71 4.43 0.41
N ILE A 101 6.44 5.55 1.07
CA ILE A 101 7.33 6.19 2.03
C ILE A 101 6.50 6.46 3.28
N ASP A 102 6.92 5.93 4.43
CA ASP A 102 6.18 6.09 5.67
C ASP A 102 6.65 7.32 6.47
N ASP A 103 5.85 7.73 7.44
CA ASP A 103 6.02 8.74 8.47
C ASP A 103 5.88 10.20 8.01
N GLY A 104 6.34 10.59 6.82
CA GLY A 104 6.20 11.95 6.31
C GLY A 104 7.32 12.90 6.74
N TYR A 105 8.56 12.45 6.77
CA TYR A 105 9.72 13.27 7.10
C TYR A 105 10.00 14.35 6.07
N GLN A 106 10.55 15.49 6.51
CA GLN A 106 10.92 16.61 5.63
C GLN A 106 11.87 16.19 4.50
N ASN A 107 12.81 15.28 4.80
CA ASN A 107 13.75 14.77 3.80
C ASN A 107 13.11 13.92 2.69
N ASN A 108 11.84 13.52 2.84
CA ASN A 108 11.09 12.91 1.74
C ASN A 108 10.86 13.92 0.61
N LEU A 109 10.60 15.20 0.96
CA LEU A 109 10.44 16.26 -0.01
C LEU A 109 11.78 16.80 -0.52
N ASP A 110 12.77 16.93 0.38
CA ASP A 110 14.05 17.55 0.04
C ASP A 110 14.93 16.64 -0.80
N LEU A 111 14.90 15.33 -0.57
CA LEU A 111 15.82 14.36 -1.18
C LEU A 111 15.12 13.36 -2.10
N ALA A 112 13.98 12.77 -1.67
CA ALA A 112 13.36 11.71 -2.46
C ALA A 112 12.51 12.28 -3.62
N ALA A 113 11.69 13.29 -3.40
CA ALA A 113 10.80 13.82 -4.41
C ALA A 113 11.52 14.33 -5.67
N PRO A 114 12.66 15.08 -5.58
CA PRO A 114 13.43 15.47 -6.75
C PRO A 114 13.99 14.29 -7.54
N LEU A 115 14.38 13.21 -6.85
CA LEU A 115 14.87 11.99 -7.50
C LEU A 115 13.74 11.22 -8.18
N LEU A 116 12.58 11.09 -7.54
CA LEU A 116 11.39 10.50 -8.16
C LEU A 116 11.05 11.21 -9.47
N GLU A 117 10.93 12.53 -9.45
CA GLU A 117 10.67 13.35 -10.64
C GLU A 117 11.73 13.14 -11.73
N LYS A 118 13.02 13.21 -11.34
CA LYS A 118 14.15 13.02 -12.27
C LYS A 118 14.13 11.67 -12.98
N TYR A 119 13.73 10.61 -12.30
CA TYR A 119 13.70 9.25 -12.86
C TYR A 119 12.36 8.86 -13.45
N GLY A 120 11.34 9.74 -13.38
CA GLY A 120 9.99 9.51 -13.92
C GLY A 120 9.15 8.56 -13.07
N PHE A 121 9.38 8.54 -11.76
CA PHE A 121 8.58 7.78 -10.80
C PHE A 121 7.69 8.68 -9.96
N CYS A 122 6.61 8.11 -9.43
CA CYS A 122 5.81 8.69 -8.36
C CYS A 122 5.85 7.81 -7.12
N ALA A 123 5.50 8.39 -5.96
CA ALA A 123 5.39 7.67 -4.70
C ALA A 123 4.18 8.11 -3.89
N ASN A 124 3.75 7.25 -2.97
CA ASN A 124 2.76 7.58 -1.95
C ASN A 124 3.45 7.74 -0.59
N ILE A 125 3.17 8.85 0.10
CA ILE A 125 3.66 9.09 1.46
C ILE A 125 2.52 8.92 2.45
N ALA A 126 2.70 8.00 3.42
CA ALA A 126 1.79 7.81 4.54
C ALA A 126 2.25 8.66 5.72
N VAL A 127 1.49 9.71 6.07
CA VAL A 127 1.89 10.70 7.09
C VAL A 127 1.29 10.42 8.46
N ILE A 128 2.06 10.67 9.52
CA ILE A 128 1.59 10.66 10.92
C ILE A 128 0.96 12.02 11.22
N GLY A 129 -0.36 12.06 11.43
CA GLY A 129 -1.13 13.29 11.51
C GLY A 129 -0.62 14.29 12.55
N VAL A 130 -0.30 13.85 13.77
CA VAL A 130 0.21 14.71 14.85
C VAL A 130 1.62 15.25 14.60
N SER A 131 2.35 14.70 13.64
CA SER A 131 3.72 15.09 13.33
C SER A 131 3.83 16.06 12.16
N ILE A 132 2.78 16.23 11.36
CA ILE A 132 2.79 17.10 10.16
C ILE A 132 3.24 18.51 10.51
N GLY A 133 4.33 18.97 9.87
CA GLY A 133 4.90 20.30 10.05
C GLY A 133 5.65 20.51 11.38
N HIS A 134 5.90 19.44 12.14
CA HIS A 134 6.55 19.54 13.44
C HIS A 134 8.01 19.08 13.42
N THR A 135 8.80 19.71 14.30
CA THR A 135 10.20 19.37 14.61
C THR A 135 10.35 18.82 16.03
N THR A 136 9.26 18.81 16.79
CA THR A 136 9.17 18.26 18.15
C THR A 136 8.00 17.29 18.25
N TYR A 137 8.11 16.30 19.12
CA TYR A 137 7.04 15.33 19.35
C TYR A 137 5.88 15.97 20.12
N LYS A 138 4.75 16.16 19.45
CA LYS A 138 3.56 16.81 20.02
C LYS A 138 3.97 18.12 20.77
N ASP A 139 3.37 18.38 21.93
CA ASP A 139 3.67 19.54 22.77
C ASP A 139 4.74 19.26 23.85
N THR A 140 5.54 18.20 23.68
CA THR A 140 6.53 17.78 24.70
C THR A 140 7.83 18.58 24.65
N GLY A 141 8.12 19.28 23.53
CA GLY A 141 9.41 19.90 23.28
C GLY A 141 10.54 18.92 22.96
N ILE A 142 10.29 17.61 22.90
CA ILE A 142 11.29 16.58 22.56
C ILE A 142 11.56 16.67 21.06
N PRO A 143 12.81 16.91 20.61
CA PRO A 143 13.14 16.94 19.19
C PRO A 143 12.86 15.61 18.50
N ILE A 144 12.28 15.69 17.30
CA ILE A 144 12.12 14.56 16.37
C ILE A 144 12.75 14.91 15.03
N MET A 145 12.92 13.91 14.16
CA MET A 145 13.22 14.17 12.76
C MET A 145 12.12 15.08 12.19
N PRO A 146 12.47 16.20 11.53
CA PRO A 146 11.47 17.14 11.00
C PRO A 146 10.49 16.45 10.05
N HIS A 147 9.20 16.75 10.20
CA HIS A 147 8.15 16.31 9.29
C HIS A 147 7.70 17.47 8.41
N PHE A 148 7.41 17.22 7.15
CA PHE A 148 6.98 18.26 6.23
C PHE A 148 5.57 18.78 6.56
N SER A 149 5.31 20.04 6.20
CA SER A 149 3.96 20.58 6.22
C SER A 149 3.19 20.15 4.94
N LEU A 150 1.86 20.10 5.02
CA LEU A 150 1.04 19.79 3.84
C LEU A 150 1.21 20.85 2.74
N GLU A 151 1.52 22.10 3.10
CA GLU A 151 1.78 23.16 2.13
C GLU A 151 3.06 22.89 1.34
N ASP A 152 4.13 22.41 2.00
CA ASP A 152 5.39 22.04 1.33
C ASP A 152 5.21 20.85 0.36
N ALA A 153 4.26 19.95 0.64
CA ALA A 153 3.96 18.82 -0.23
C ALA A 153 3.15 19.22 -1.48
N ARG A 154 2.34 20.29 -1.43
CA ARG A 154 1.44 20.70 -2.53
C ARG A 154 2.09 20.77 -3.91
N PRO A 155 3.28 21.40 -4.09
CA PRO A 155 3.92 21.49 -5.40
C PRO A 155 4.26 20.11 -5.98
N TRP A 156 4.63 19.15 -5.14
CA TRP A 156 4.97 17.79 -5.56
C TRP A 156 3.71 16.98 -5.93
N ILE A 157 2.63 17.18 -5.18
CA ILE A 157 1.32 16.57 -5.47
C ILE A 157 0.76 17.14 -6.78
N ALA A 158 0.82 18.46 -6.98
CA ALA A 158 0.34 19.10 -8.19
C ALA A 158 1.06 18.64 -9.47
N ARG A 159 2.33 18.21 -9.35
CA ARG A 159 3.11 17.64 -10.44
C ARG A 159 2.90 16.12 -10.62
N GLY A 160 2.10 15.48 -9.79
CA GLY A 160 1.87 14.04 -9.82
C GLY A 160 3.07 13.19 -9.35
N VAL A 161 4.05 13.80 -8.70
CA VAL A 161 5.23 13.10 -8.15
C VAL A 161 4.88 12.38 -6.86
N LEU A 162 4.04 13.01 -6.02
CA LEU A 162 3.63 12.47 -4.74
C LEU A 162 2.11 12.40 -4.60
N THR A 163 1.65 11.40 -3.88
CA THR A 163 0.34 11.37 -3.23
C THR A 163 0.55 11.24 -1.73
N VAL A 164 -0.40 11.73 -0.93
CA VAL A 164 -0.33 11.67 0.53
C VAL A 164 -1.54 10.91 1.07
N THR A 165 -1.27 9.94 1.94
CA THR A 165 -2.29 9.15 2.64
C THR A 165 -2.01 9.15 4.14
N THR A 166 -2.85 8.49 4.94
CA THR A 166 -2.66 8.47 6.39
C THR A 166 -1.88 7.27 6.90
N HIS A 167 -1.01 7.53 7.89
CA HIS A 167 -0.37 6.56 8.77
C HIS A 167 -0.93 6.67 10.20
N SER A 168 -2.24 6.86 10.34
CA SER A 168 -3.00 7.30 11.50
C SER A 168 -2.81 8.79 11.86
N TYR A 169 -3.71 9.33 12.68
CA TYR A 169 -3.53 10.66 13.24
C TYR A 169 -2.56 10.64 14.43
N ASP A 170 -2.84 9.83 15.47
CA ASP A 170 -2.06 9.75 16.73
C ASP A 170 -1.90 8.30 17.24
N MET A 171 -2.08 7.29 16.37
CA MET A 171 -1.90 5.88 16.77
C MET A 171 -0.53 5.31 16.39
N HIS A 172 0.41 6.14 15.94
CA HIS A 172 1.82 5.78 15.79
C HIS A 172 2.60 6.15 17.05
N GLN A 173 2.18 5.59 18.20
CA GLN A 173 2.75 5.93 19.51
C GLN A 173 4.07 5.20 19.75
N VAL A 174 4.97 5.85 20.50
CA VAL A 174 6.32 5.37 20.80
C VAL A 174 6.51 5.32 22.32
N ALA A 175 6.73 4.14 22.87
CA ALA A 175 6.83 3.93 24.33
C ALA A 175 7.86 4.83 25.04
N ALA A 176 8.93 5.21 24.35
CA ALA A 176 9.95 6.11 24.90
C ALA A 176 9.44 7.52 25.18
N VAL A 177 8.37 7.96 24.52
CA VAL A 177 7.81 9.32 24.63
C VAL A 177 6.36 9.29 25.15
N ASP A 178 5.53 8.35 24.69
CA ASP A 178 4.13 8.20 25.12
C ASP A 178 3.97 7.39 26.42
N GLY A 179 5.05 6.76 26.90
CA GLY A 179 5.06 5.91 28.09
C GLY A 179 4.80 4.43 27.81
N ALA A 180 5.18 3.59 28.75
CA ALA A 180 5.14 2.12 28.61
C ALA A 180 3.73 1.53 28.37
N GLY A 181 2.67 2.29 28.64
CA GLY A 181 1.29 1.89 28.42
C GLY A 181 0.68 2.41 27.12
N CYS A 182 1.48 2.93 26.18
CA CYS A 182 0.97 3.46 24.92
C CYS A 182 0.41 2.37 24.00
N ARG A 183 -0.45 2.78 23.08
CA ARG A 183 -1.05 1.88 22.09
C ARG A 183 0.00 1.39 21.10
N ARG A 184 -0.01 0.09 20.80
CA ARG A 184 0.82 -0.50 19.75
C ARG A 184 0.11 -0.39 18.41
N GLY A 185 0.48 0.61 17.61
CA GLY A 185 -0.21 0.88 16.36
C GLY A 185 -1.71 1.08 16.61
N VAL A 186 -2.54 0.48 15.78
CA VAL A 186 -4.00 0.56 15.94
C VAL A 186 -4.61 -0.60 16.73
N LEU A 187 -3.80 -1.42 17.42
CA LEU A 187 -4.35 -2.54 18.21
C LEU A 187 -5.17 -2.05 19.40
N GLN A 188 -6.19 -2.81 19.74
CA GLN A 188 -6.95 -2.62 20.99
C GLN A 188 -6.02 -2.74 22.20
N MET A 189 -6.14 -1.83 23.15
CA MET A 189 -5.33 -1.86 24.37
C MET A 189 -5.82 -2.95 25.34
N PRO A 190 -4.93 -3.53 26.17
CA PRO A 190 -5.34 -4.47 27.20
C PRO A 190 -6.42 -3.88 28.12
N GLY A 191 -7.58 -4.53 28.22
CA GLY A 191 -8.70 -4.09 29.04
C GLY A 191 -9.58 -2.98 28.42
N GLU A 192 -9.27 -2.49 27.23
CA GLU A 192 -10.13 -1.55 26.50
C GLU A 192 -11.40 -2.27 26.02
N ALA A 193 -12.56 -1.70 26.28
CA ALA A 193 -13.81 -2.26 25.76
C ALA A 193 -13.91 -2.07 24.23
N GLU A 194 -14.51 -3.02 23.53
CA GLU A 194 -14.63 -2.97 22.07
C GLU A 194 -15.32 -1.67 21.56
N PRO A 195 -16.42 -1.18 22.17
CA PRO A 195 -17.01 0.09 21.74
C PRO A 195 -16.08 1.30 21.89
N ASP A 196 -15.27 1.34 22.95
CA ASP A 196 -14.31 2.42 23.19
C ASP A 196 -13.19 2.38 22.16
N TYR A 197 -12.70 1.19 21.84
CA TYR A 197 -11.72 0.96 20.78
C TYR A 197 -12.25 1.42 19.41
N ILE A 198 -13.47 1.02 19.04
CA ILE A 198 -14.11 1.42 17.79
C ILE A 198 -14.21 2.94 17.72
N ALA A 199 -14.65 3.59 18.80
CA ALA A 199 -14.74 5.04 18.88
C ALA A 199 -13.37 5.72 18.74
N ALA A 200 -12.33 5.17 19.39
CA ALA A 200 -10.96 5.69 19.30
C ALA A 200 -10.39 5.61 17.88
N LEU A 201 -10.48 4.45 17.22
CA LEU A 201 -9.98 4.27 15.86
C LEU A 201 -10.78 5.11 14.84
N THR A 202 -12.11 5.17 15.00
CA THR A 202 -12.97 6.02 14.17
C THR A 202 -12.56 7.48 14.27
N LYS A 203 -12.36 7.99 15.49
CA LYS A 203 -11.95 9.37 15.73
C LYS A 203 -10.58 9.66 15.14
N ASP A 204 -9.62 8.76 15.32
CA ASP A 204 -8.25 8.90 14.80
C ASP A 204 -8.24 8.97 13.27
N TYR A 205 -8.88 8.00 12.61
CA TYR A 205 -8.98 7.96 11.16
C TYR A 205 -9.71 9.18 10.59
N THR A 206 -10.87 9.54 11.15
CA THR A 206 -11.64 10.70 10.70
C THR A 206 -10.81 11.98 10.76
N ARG A 207 -10.09 12.19 11.88
CA ARG A 207 -9.23 13.36 12.05
C ARG A 207 -8.08 13.41 11.04
N ALA A 208 -7.46 12.24 10.76
CA ALA A 208 -6.44 12.15 9.73
C ALA A 208 -6.98 12.52 8.34
N GLN A 209 -8.17 12.03 7.99
CA GLN A 209 -8.81 12.34 6.71
C GLN A 209 -9.21 13.82 6.58
N GLU A 210 -9.76 14.41 7.64
CA GLU A 210 -10.08 15.85 7.69
C GLU A 210 -8.84 16.72 7.47
N GLN A 211 -7.70 16.32 8.05
CA GLN A 211 -6.43 17.03 7.89
C GLN A 211 -5.93 17.00 6.45
N LEU A 212 -6.14 15.89 5.73
CA LEU A 212 -5.72 15.71 4.34
C LEU A 212 -6.71 16.29 3.31
N ALA A 213 -7.95 16.57 3.68
CA ALA A 213 -9.04 16.94 2.77
C ALA A 213 -8.77 18.18 1.90
N GLY A 214 -7.79 19.01 2.25
CA GLY A 214 -7.41 20.20 1.49
C GLY A 214 -6.35 19.97 0.40
N LEU A 215 -5.81 18.76 0.26
CA LEU A 215 -4.80 18.44 -0.75
C LEU A 215 -5.44 17.97 -2.07
N PRO A 216 -4.81 18.24 -3.24
CA PRO A 216 -5.30 17.70 -4.51
C PRO A 216 -5.34 16.17 -4.52
N GLY A 217 -6.43 15.58 -5.01
CA GLY A 217 -6.59 14.13 -5.13
C GLY A 217 -6.75 13.38 -3.80
N THR A 218 -7.00 14.09 -2.68
CA THR A 218 -7.19 13.49 -1.36
C THR A 218 -8.57 13.86 -0.76
N PRO A 219 -8.98 13.17 0.33
CA PRO A 219 -8.34 11.99 0.89
C PRO A 219 -8.60 10.73 0.06
N LEU A 220 -7.56 9.91 -0.13
CA LEU A 220 -7.73 8.57 -0.70
C LEU A 220 -8.22 7.61 0.40
N PRO A 221 -9.05 6.60 0.06
CA PRO A 221 -9.56 5.61 1.01
C PRO A 221 -8.50 4.54 1.35
N VAL A 222 -7.33 5.00 1.80
CA VAL A 222 -6.14 4.19 2.07
C VAL A 222 -5.72 4.36 3.52
N PHE A 223 -5.37 3.27 4.18
CA PHE A 223 -4.81 3.26 5.52
C PHE A 223 -3.54 2.41 5.59
N THR A 224 -2.42 3.02 5.94
CA THR A 224 -1.17 2.30 6.21
C THR A 224 -1.06 2.06 7.71
N TYR A 225 -0.98 0.78 8.11
CA TYR A 225 -0.93 0.41 9.53
C TYR A 225 0.38 0.81 10.19
N PRO A 226 0.36 1.65 11.26
CA PRO A 226 1.55 1.94 12.06
C PRO A 226 2.20 0.65 12.58
N ASN A 227 3.50 0.50 12.33
CA ASN A 227 4.27 -0.71 12.68
C ASN A 227 3.71 -2.02 12.06
N GLY A 228 2.86 -1.95 11.06
CA GLY A 228 2.13 -3.08 10.50
C GLY A 228 1.16 -3.75 11.50
N ALA A 229 0.84 -3.10 12.61
CA ALA A 229 0.03 -3.68 13.67
C ALA A 229 -1.48 -3.53 13.37
N TYR A 230 -2.14 -4.63 13.05
CA TYR A 230 -3.57 -4.70 12.75
C TYR A 230 -4.25 -5.89 13.42
N SER A 231 -5.57 -5.91 13.40
CA SER A 231 -6.43 -7.01 13.84
C SER A 231 -7.65 -7.12 12.94
N GLU A 232 -8.37 -8.24 13.01
CA GLU A 232 -9.65 -8.38 12.30
C GLU A 232 -10.65 -7.28 12.69
N LEU A 233 -10.62 -6.83 13.95
CA LEU A 233 -11.49 -5.75 14.40
C LEU A 233 -11.10 -4.42 13.77
N SER A 234 -9.79 -4.08 13.68
CA SER A 234 -9.34 -2.86 13.00
C SER A 234 -9.73 -2.88 11.52
N GLU A 235 -9.59 -4.02 10.84
CA GLU A 235 -10.01 -4.18 9.44
C GLU A 235 -11.50 -3.93 9.26
N ARG A 236 -12.37 -4.51 10.12
CA ARG A 236 -13.81 -4.28 10.06
C ARG A 236 -14.19 -2.81 10.30
N VAL A 237 -13.55 -2.16 11.28
CA VAL A 237 -13.80 -0.74 11.58
C VAL A 237 -13.40 0.13 10.41
N LEU A 238 -12.19 -0.03 9.86
CA LEU A 238 -11.72 0.76 8.73
C LEU A 238 -12.56 0.52 7.47
N GLN A 239 -12.99 -0.72 7.22
CA GLN A 239 -13.89 -1.05 6.12
C GLN A 239 -15.25 -0.35 6.28
N ALA A 240 -15.81 -0.33 7.48
CA ALA A 240 -17.06 0.38 7.77
C ALA A 240 -16.92 1.91 7.60
N LEU A 241 -15.72 2.45 7.73
CA LEU A 241 -15.39 3.87 7.49
C LEU A 241 -15.06 4.16 6.01
N GLY A 242 -15.21 3.18 5.11
CA GLY A 242 -15.00 3.34 3.67
C GLY A 242 -13.55 3.19 3.21
N VAL A 243 -12.64 2.70 4.06
CA VAL A 243 -11.27 2.37 3.64
C VAL A 243 -11.30 1.18 2.68
N GLN A 244 -10.78 1.38 1.48
CA GLN A 244 -10.70 0.35 0.44
C GLN A 244 -9.34 -0.36 0.46
N VAL A 245 -8.28 0.35 0.74
CA VAL A 245 -6.91 -0.18 0.74
C VAL A 245 -6.34 -0.15 2.15
N THR A 246 -5.85 -1.29 2.62
CA THR A 246 -5.06 -1.37 3.86
C THR A 246 -3.68 -1.94 3.57
N VAL A 247 -2.66 -1.42 4.23
CA VAL A 247 -1.25 -1.70 3.93
C VAL A 247 -0.51 -2.11 5.19
N THR A 248 0.21 -3.21 5.11
CA THR A 248 0.97 -3.79 6.23
C THR A 248 2.48 -3.63 6.07
N THR A 249 3.25 -4.18 7.00
CA THR A 249 4.70 -4.36 6.90
C THR A 249 5.08 -5.80 6.53
N GLU A 250 4.11 -6.65 6.26
CA GLU A 250 4.37 -8.03 5.85
C GLU A 250 5.08 -8.07 4.50
N GLY A 251 6.11 -8.94 4.40
CA GLY A 251 6.94 -9.02 3.20
C GLY A 251 6.26 -9.81 2.09
N GLY A 252 6.29 -9.30 0.85
CA GLY A 252 5.74 -10.01 -0.30
C GLY A 252 5.34 -9.08 -1.43
N ALA A 253 4.77 -9.67 -2.49
CA ALA A 253 4.07 -8.99 -3.56
C ALA A 253 2.57 -9.28 -3.46
N ASN A 254 1.76 -8.62 -4.30
CA ASN A 254 0.31 -8.67 -4.20
C ASN A 254 -0.29 -9.07 -5.55
N ARG A 255 -1.23 -10.01 -5.55
CA ARG A 255 -2.06 -10.29 -6.70
C ARG A 255 -3.38 -9.58 -6.58
N LEU A 256 -3.60 -8.59 -7.42
CA LEU A 256 -4.87 -7.88 -7.53
C LEU A 256 -5.77 -8.58 -8.55
N VAL A 257 -7.04 -8.67 -8.24
CA VAL A 257 -8.05 -9.35 -9.04
C VAL A 257 -9.16 -8.37 -9.38
N LYS A 258 -9.39 -8.15 -10.65
CA LYS A 258 -10.43 -7.23 -11.13
C LYS A 258 -11.82 -7.72 -10.69
N GLY A 259 -12.55 -6.86 -10.01
CA GLY A 259 -13.86 -7.19 -9.44
C GLY A 259 -13.81 -7.76 -8.02
N GLU A 260 -12.62 -7.93 -7.41
CA GLU A 260 -12.45 -8.46 -6.07
C GLU A 260 -11.80 -7.43 -5.13
N PRO A 261 -12.58 -6.48 -4.54
CA PRO A 261 -12.06 -5.40 -3.69
C PRO A 261 -11.24 -5.85 -2.49
N GLU A 262 -11.47 -7.06 -1.98
CA GLU A 262 -10.70 -7.66 -0.89
C GLU A 262 -9.23 -7.86 -1.23
N THR A 263 -8.87 -7.93 -2.51
CA THR A 263 -7.47 -8.03 -2.94
C THR A 263 -6.68 -6.74 -2.74
N LEU A 264 -7.34 -5.63 -2.40
CA LEU A 264 -6.72 -4.36 -1.98
C LEU A 264 -6.44 -4.29 -0.48
N ARG A 265 -6.80 -5.31 0.29
CA ARG A 265 -6.66 -5.28 1.73
C ARG A 265 -5.42 -6.02 2.21
N LEU A 266 -4.80 -5.49 3.29
CA LEU A 266 -3.60 -6.05 3.91
C LEU A 266 -2.44 -6.20 2.91
N LEU A 267 -2.24 -5.22 2.04
CA LEU A 267 -1.19 -5.26 1.04
C LEU A 267 0.19 -5.45 1.67
N HIS A 268 0.95 -6.38 1.11
CA HIS A 268 2.31 -6.71 1.50
C HIS A 268 3.30 -5.74 0.86
N ARG A 269 4.42 -5.49 1.54
CA ARG A 269 5.46 -4.58 1.07
C ARG A 269 6.86 -5.19 1.16
N ILE A 270 7.71 -4.81 0.23
CA ILE A 270 9.13 -5.17 0.24
C ILE A 270 9.89 -4.05 0.96
N HIS A 271 10.41 -4.35 2.15
CA HIS A 271 11.25 -3.41 2.90
C HIS A 271 12.50 -3.05 2.12
N VAL A 272 12.83 -1.77 2.04
CA VAL A 272 14.11 -1.30 1.49
C VAL A 272 14.92 -0.73 2.64
N TRP A 273 15.95 -1.47 3.03
CA TRP A 273 16.85 -1.08 4.10
C TRP A 273 18.04 -0.30 3.52
N ARG A 274 18.70 0.46 4.37
CA ARG A 274 20.02 0.99 4.07
C ARG A 274 20.93 -0.14 3.58
N GLY A 275 21.67 0.12 2.50
CA GLY A 275 22.58 -0.85 1.90
C GLY A 275 21.89 -1.88 0.98
N THR A 276 20.60 -1.73 0.70
CA THR A 276 19.91 -2.52 -0.33
C THR A 276 20.41 -2.10 -1.72
N LYS A 277 21.40 -2.82 -2.25
CA LYS A 277 21.93 -2.55 -3.58
C LYS A 277 20.86 -2.76 -4.67
N PRO A 278 20.97 -2.09 -5.85
CA PRO A 278 20.01 -2.23 -6.94
C PRO A 278 19.73 -3.68 -7.35
N ASP A 279 20.76 -4.49 -7.54
CA ASP A 279 20.60 -5.91 -7.93
C ASP A 279 19.87 -6.73 -6.85
N MET A 280 20.16 -6.44 -5.57
CA MET A 280 19.46 -7.06 -4.46
C MET A 280 17.98 -6.65 -4.43
N LEU A 281 17.68 -5.38 -4.70
CA LEU A 281 16.32 -4.88 -4.77
C LEU A 281 15.52 -5.59 -5.88
N LEU A 282 16.07 -5.64 -7.10
CA LEU A 282 15.46 -6.34 -8.23
C LEU A 282 15.24 -7.82 -7.92
N SER A 283 16.24 -8.50 -7.37
CA SER A 283 16.12 -9.93 -6.98
C SER A 283 15.02 -10.15 -5.92
N ARG A 284 14.83 -9.24 -4.98
CA ARG A 284 13.77 -9.33 -3.97
C ARG A 284 12.39 -9.10 -4.57
N ILE A 285 12.27 -8.16 -5.51
CA ILE A 285 11.02 -7.93 -6.24
C ILE A 285 10.67 -9.18 -7.06
N ASP A 286 11.61 -9.70 -7.84
CA ASP A 286 11.39 -10.87 -8.66
C ASP A 286 11.01 -12.09 -7.81
N GLY A 287 11.71 -12.33 -6.70
CA GLY A 287 11.39 -13.41 -5.77
C GLY A 287 10.00 -13.28 -5.14
N ALA A 288 9.60 -12.07 -4.78
CA ALA A 288 8.27 -11.82 -4.22
C ALA A 288 7.16 -12.03 -5.28
N LEU A 289 7.37 -11.58 -6.52
CA LEU A 289 6.43 -11.80 -7.62
C LEU A 289 6.33 -13.28 -8.00
N GLN A 290 7.46 -14.00 -8.05
CA GLN A 290 7.47 -15.45 -8.31
C GLN A 290 6.74 -16.28 -7.25
N ALA A 291 6.76 -15.83 -5.99
CA ALA A 291 6.06 -16.49 -4.89
C ALA A 291 4.53 -16.44 -4.98
N LEU A 292 3.96 -15.63 -5.89
CA LEU A 292 2.53 -15.58 -6.18
C LEU A 292 2.07 -16.70 -7.12
N HIS A 293 3.01 -17.42 -7.77
CA HIS A 293 2.77 -18.48 -8.77
C HIS A 293 3.24 -19.84 -8.29
#